data_e379a5170529151444ebffead62897cd
#
_entry.id   e379a5170529151444ebffead62897cd
#
_cell.length_a   1.000
_cell.length_b   1.000
_cell.length_c   1.000
_cell.angle_alpha   90.00
_cell.angle_beta   90.00
_cell.angle_gamma   90.00
#
_symmetry.space_group_name_H-M   'P 1'
#
loop_
_entity.id
_entity.type
_entity.pdbx_description
1 polymer ?
#
loop_
_entity_poly.entity_id
_entity_poly.type
_entity_poly.pdbx_seq_one_letter_code
_entity_poly.pdbx_strand_id
1 'polypeptide(L)'
;MLYPKFRLYLDNNNGRLSMRLWQRSIQWQLILSMGAALLASILIVVGIYSAVVNRLTERYLIEEALPARVLAIRNDLERVLTAPITANASIAENSLVQDWLAAGEDASRRDEFARYLEGVRAQQNAMTTSIVALASGNYTTGEGLMRTLDRSQAENQWFYRLVDSDRDRVLEIDIDKTTRLPTLFINQRIKRGGKTLGVSGLGYNLADM
;
A
#
# COMPACT_ATOMS: atom_id res chain seq x y z
N MET A 1 90.19 -71.56 21.34
CA MET A 1 89.72 -70.41 20.56
C MET A 1 88.30 -70.68 20.21
N LEU A 2 87.41 -69.98 20.91
CA LEU A 2 85.96 -70.20 20.87
C LEU A 2 85.29 -69.08 20.06
N TYR A 3 84.59 -69.44 19.01
CA TYR A 3 83.72 -68.56 18.28
C TYR A 3 82.30 -68.69 18.83
N PRO A 4 81.56 -67.60 19.18
CA PRO A 4 80.18 -67.69 19.58
C PRO A 4 79.27 -67.73 18.34
N LYS A 5 78.42 -68.74 18.26
CA LYS A 5 77.35 -68.88 17.30
C LYS A 5 76.29 -67.82 17.53
N PHE A 6 76.10 -66.85 16.60
CA PHE A 6 74.95 -65.97 16.57
C PHE A 6 73.75 -66.76 16.04
N ARG A 7 72.78 -66.97 16.91
CA ARG A 7 71.50 -67.56 16.56
C ARG A 7 70.53 -66.39 16.19
N LEU A 8 70.21 -66.23 14.94
CA LEU A 8 69.15 -65.35 14.46
C LEU A 8 67.81 -65.92 14.91
N TYR A 9 67.19 -65.25 15.84
CA TYR A 9 65.82 -65.51 16.19
C TYR A 9 64.97 -64.69 15.26
N LEU A 10 64.38 -65.33 14.27
CA LEU A 10 63.32 -64.69 13.48
C LEU A 10 62.06 -64.63 14.26
N ASP A 11 61.78 -63.45 14.77
CA ASP A 11 60.52 -63.17 15.40
C ASP A 11 59.40 -63.06 14.35
N ASN A 12 58.59 -64.13 14.28
CA ASN A 12 57.54 -64.32 13.25
C ASN A 12 56.28 -63.54 13.62
N ASN A 13 56.35 -62.55 14.56
CA ASN A 13 55.19 -61.84 15.04
C ASN A 13 54.97 -60.45 14.38
N ASN A 14 55.93 -59.93 13.66
CA ASN A 14 55.82 -58.60 13.05
C ASN A 14 54.92 -58.55 11.82
N GLY A 15 54.70 -59.68 11.12
CA GLY A 15 53.82 -59.72 9.94
C GLY A 15 52.32 -59.58 10.26
N ARG A 16 51.91 -60.12 11.44
CA ARG A 16 50.46 -60.05 11.82
C ARG A 16 50.08 -58.72 12.43
N LEU A 17 50.99 -58.03 13.09
CA LEU A 17 50.74 -56.69 13.63
C LEU A 17 50.67 -55.61 12.56
N SER A 18 51.56 -55.69 11.58
CA SER A 18 51.57 -54.76 10.44
C SER A 18 50.32 -54.91 9.55
N MET A 19 49.84 -56.12 9.33
CA MET A 19 48.68 -56.44 8.56
C MET A 19 47.37 -55.94 9.27
N ARG A 20 47.28 -56.03 10.60
CA ARG A 20 46.15 -55.52 11.38
C ARG A 20 46.13 -54.00 11.43
N LEU A 21 47.24 -53.33 11.51
CA LEU A 21 47.35 -51.87 11.47
C LEU A 21 46.97 -51.33 10.08
N TRP A 22 47.38 -52.03 9.00
CA TRP A 22 47.06 -51.68 7.63
C TRP A 22 45.55 -51.87 7.30
N GLN A 23 44.98 -52.98 7.79
CA GLN A 23 43.51 -53.22 7.67
C GLN A 23 42.70 -52.21 8.46
N ARG A 24 43.14 -51.76 9.60
CA ARG A 24 42.49 -50.67 10.38
C ARG A 24 42.55 -49.33 9.63
N SER A 25 43.65 -49.03 8.98
CA SER A 25 43.82 -47.82 8.19
C SER A 25 42.89 -47.83 6.97
N ILE A 26 42.74 -48.97 6.29
CA ILE A 26 41.85 -49.13 5.13
C ILE A 26 40.39 -49.03 5.57
N GLN A 27 39.99 -49.62 6.71
CA GLN A 27 38.66 -49.51 7.26
C GLN A 27 38.29 -48.06 7.56
N TRP A 28 39.18 -47.31 8.21
CA TRP A 28 38.97 -45.90 8.51
C TRP A 28 38.90 -45.05 7.26
N GLN A 29 39.71 -45.36 6.22
CA GLN A 29 39.62 -44.65 4.94
C GLN A 29 38.31 -44.92 4.22
N LEU A 30 37.79 -46.15 4.26
CA LEU A 30 36.48 -46.48 3.71
C LEU A 30 35.33 -45.78 4.45
N ILE A 31 35.37 -45.79 5.78
CA ILE A 31 34.35 -45.12 6.59
C ILE A 31 34.34 -43.60 6.33
N LEU A 32 35.52 -42.97 6.28
CA LEU A 32 35.65 -41.55 5.98
C LEU A 32 35.19 -41.19 4.57
N SER A 33 35.60 -42.03 3.56
CA SER A 33 35.19 -41.78 2.16
C SER A 33 33.67 -41.96 1.96
N MET A 34 33.06 -42.99 2.56
CA MET A 34 31.62 -43.19 2.52
C MET A 34 30.89 -42.07 3.26
N GLY A 35 31.37 -41.66 4.45
CA GLY A 35 30.84 -40.55 5.19
C GLY A 35 30.90 -39.20 4.45
N ALA A 36 32.06 -38.95 3.81
CA ALA A 36 32.25 -37.74 3.00
C ALA A 36 31.35 -37.75 1.74
N ALA A 37 31.20 -38.91 1.08
CA ALA A 37 30.31 -39.05 -0.08
C ALA A 37 28.84 -38.83 0.33
N LEU A 38 28.42 -39.35 1.47
CA LEU A 38 27.08 -39.16 2.03
C LEU A 38 26.82 -37.70 2.37
N LEU A 39 27.76 -37.04 3.06
CA LEU A 39 27.68 -35.62 3.36
C LEU A 39 27.61 -34.75 2.10
N ALA A 40 28.45 -35.05 1.11
CA ALA A 40 28.45 -34.34 -0.16
C ALA A 40 27.12 -34.50 -0.89
N SER A 41 26.54 -35.70 -0.93
CA SER A 41 25.22 -35.94 -1.54
C SER A 41 24.12 -35.20 -0.83
N ILE A 42 24.11 -35.15 0.50
CA ILE A 42 23.13 -34.37 1.29
C ILE A 42 23.27 -32.87 0.98
N LEU A 43 24.49 -32.35 0.98
CA LEU A 43 24.73 -30.93 0.68
C LEU A 43 24.28 -30.54 -0.74
N ILE A 44 24.51 -31.43 -1.72
CA ILE A 44 24.05 -31.23 -3.11
C ILE A 44 22.51 -31.20 -3.15
N VAL A 45 21.85 -32.16 -2.50
CA VAL A 45 20.38 -32.22 -2.48
C VAL A 45 19.79 -30.99 -1.79
N VAL A 46 20.33 -30.61 -0.61
CA VAL A 46 19.90 -29.41 0.10
C VAL A 46 20.15 -28.14 -0.73
N GLY A 47 21.29 -28.04 -1.40
CA GLY A 47 21.62 -26.92 -2.28
C GLY A 47 20.64 -26.79 -3.45
N ILE A 48 20.36 -27.90 -4.15
CA ILE A 48 19.39 -27.94 -5.25
C ILE A 48 17.99 -27.59 -4.74
N TYR A 49 17.56 -28.20 -3.64
CA TYR A 49 16.25 -27.93 -3.05
C TYR A 49 16.11 -26.46 -2.67
N SER A 50 17.11 -25.89 -1.99
CA SER A 50 17.10 -24.47 -1.60
C SER A 50 17.04 -23.54 -2.81
N ALA A 51 17.81 -23.82 -3.86
CA ALA A 51 17.81 -23.04 -5.09
C ALA A 51 16.46 -23.11 -5.82
N VAL A 52 15.85 -24.29 -5.88
CA VAL A 52 14.52 -24.48 -6.51
C VAL A 52 13.43 -23.78 -5.72
N VAL A 53 13.41 -23.95 -4.38
CA VAL A 53 12.41 -23.31 -3.53
C VAL A 53 12.53 -21.80 -3.60
N ASN A 54 13.74 -21.24 -3.53
CA ASN A 54 13.92 -19.80 -3.63
C ASN A 54 13.42 -19.24 -4.98
N ARG A 55 13.75 -19.91 -6.09
CA ARG A 55 13.27 -19.48 -7.42
C ARG A 55 11.76 -19.58 -7.57
N LEU A 56 11.15 -20.64 -7.04
CA LEU A 56 9.70 -20.80 -7.08
C LEU A 56 9.00 -19.76 -6.20
N THR A 57 9.55 -19.48 -5.01
CA THR A 57 9.00 -18.49 -4.08
C THR A 57 9.11 -17.08 -4.67
N GLU A 58 10.26 -16.71 -5.23
CA GLU A 58 10.43 -15.41 -5.89
C GLU A 58 9.45 -15.23 -7.06
N ARG A 59 9.35 -16.22 -7.95
CA ARG A 59 8.41 -16.17 -9.06
C ARG A 59 6.97 -16.04 -8.59
N TYR A 60 6.54 -16.90 -7.67
CA TYR A 60 5.18 -16.86 -7.15
C TYR A 60 4.86 -15.53 -6.47
N LEU A 61 5.78 -15.01 -5.65
CA LEU A 61 5.55 -13.74 -4.94
C LEU A 61 5.55 -12.55 -5.89
N ILE A 62 6.51 -12.48 -6.82
CA ILE A 62 6.69 -11.29 -7.68
C ILE A 62 5.75 -11.33 -8.88
N GLU A 63 5.58 -12.49 -9.53
CA GLU A 63 4.85 -12.59 -10.79
C GLU A 63 3.33 -12.82 -10.58
N GLU A 64 2.91 -13.46 -9.49
CA GLU A 64 1.51 -13.84 -9.28
C GLU A 64 0.88 -13.20 -8.04
N ALA A 65 1.48 -13.34 -6.87
CA ALA A 65 0.84 -12.96 -5.62
C ALA A 65 0.78 -11.44 -5.41
N LEU A 66 1.85 -10.71 -5.72
CA LEU A 66 1.89 -9.25 -5.58
C LEU A 66 0.98 -8.54 -6.57
N PRO A 67 1.00 -8.85 -7.89
CA PRO A 67 0.06 -8.24 -8.83
C PRO A 67 -1.40 -8.52 -8.51
N ALA A 68 -1.73 -9.75 -8.11
CA ALA A 68 -3.09 -10.12 -7.72
C ALA A 68 -3.56 -9.34 -6.48
N ARG A 69 -2.70 -9.15 -5.48
CA ARG A 69 -3.01 -8.35 -4.28
C ARG A 69 -3.18 -6.88 -4.61
N VAL A 70 -2.31 -6.32 -5.46
CA VAL A 70 -2.43 -4.93 -5.92
C VAL A 70 -3.74 -4.72 -6.68
N LEU A 71 -4.11 -5.64 -7.56
CA LEU A 71 -5.39 -5.61 -8.28
C LEU A 71 -6.59 -5.70 -7.32
N ALA A 72 -6.54 -6.58 -6.33
CA ALA A 72 -7.59 -6.70 -5.32
C ALA A 72 -7.76 -5.40 -4.53
N ILE A 73 -6.67 -4.82 -4.03
CA ILE A 73 -6.69 -3.54 -3.31
C ILE A 73 -7.24 -2.43 -4.22
N ARG A 74 -6.80 -2.38 -5.47
CA ARG A 74 -7.30 -1.39 -6.43
C ARG A 74 -8.81 -1.53 -6.64
N ASN A 75 -9.30 -2.74 -6.88
CA ASN A 75 -10.72 -3.00 -7.09
C ASN A 75 -11.56 -2.67 -5.84
N ASP A 76 -11.04 -2.97 -4.65
CA ASP A 76 -11.69 -2.60 -3.39
C ASP A 76 -11.75 -1.08 -3.21
N LEU A 77 -10.65 -0.37 -3.49
CA LEU A 77 -10.62 1.09 -3.46
C LEU A 77 -11.59 1.70 -4.48
N GLU A 78 -11.58 1.21 -5.73
CA GLU A 78 -12.51 1.67 -6.78
C GLU A 78 -13.96 1.47 -6.34
N ARG A 79 -14.28 0.33 -5.74
CA ARG A 79 -15.63 0.04 -5.25
C ARG A 79 -16.05 1.00 -4.13
N VAL A 80 -15.17 1.24 -3.16
CA VAL A 80 -15.46 2.11 -2.01
C VAL A 80 -15.55 3.58 -2.43
N LEU A 81 -14.71 4.01 -3.38
CA LEU A 81 -14.63 5.42 -3.80
C LEU A 81 -15.65 5.80 -4.88
N THR A 82 -16.19 4.85 -5.65
CA THR A 82 -17.09 5.17 -6.77
C THR A 82 -18.34 5.91 -6.32
N ALA A 83 -19.03 5.45 -5.29
CA ALA A 83 -20.23 6.10 -4.78
C ALA A 83 -19.98 7.53 -4.25
N PRO A 84 -18.99 7.76 -3.37
CA PRO A 84 -18.57 9.08 -2.94
C PRO A 84 -18.19 10.04 -4.08
N ILE A 85 -17.44 9.56 -5.03
CA ILE A 85 -17.01 10.35 -6.19
C ILE A 85 -18.22 10.77 -7.04
N THR A 86 -19.13 9.83 -7.31
CA THR A 86 -20.34 10.10 -8.10
C THR A 86 -21.27 11.05 -7.36
N ALA A 87 -21.41 10.92 -6.05
CA ALA A 87 -22.22 11.84 -5.25
C ALA A 87 -21.68 13.28 -5.30
N ASN A 88 -20.35 13.46 -5.17
CA ASN A 88 -19.75 14.79 -5.30
C ASN A 88 -19.86 15.35 -6.71
N ALA A 89 -19.72 14.51 -7.73
CA ALA A 89 -19.96 14.92 -9.12
C ALA A 89 -21.39 15.39 -9.32
N SER A 90 -22.36 14.71 -8.71
CA SER A 90 -23.76 15.13 -8.79
C SER A 90 -24.02 16.52 -8.17
N ILE A 91 -23.28 16.91 -7.14
CA ILE A 91 -23.32 18.28 -6.61
C ILE A 91 -22.69 19.26 -7.63
N ALA A 92 -21.51 18.93 -8.14
CA ALA A 92 -20.77 19.80 -9.05
C ALA A 92 -21.50 20.03 -10.39
N GLU A 93 -22.24 19.04 -10.86
CA GLU A 93 -22.96 19.04 -12.12
C GLU A 93 -24.43 19.51 -11.97
N ASN A 94 -24.88 19.73 -10.73
CA ASN A 94 -26.23 20.20 -10.48
C ASN A 94 -26.44 21.61 -11.05
N SER A 95 -27.36 21.73 -12.00
CA SER A 95 -27.66 23.02 -12.68
C SER A 95 -28.13 24.10 -11.72
N LEU A 96 -28.89 23.74 -10.67
CA LEU A 96 -29.36 24.70 -9.65
C LEU A 96 -28.19 25.26 -8.84
N VAL A 97 -27.20 24.43 -8.49
CA VAL A 97 -25.96 24.85 -7.83
C VAL A 97 -25.15 25.79 -8.74
N GLN A 98 -25.00 25.40 -10.00
CA GLN A 98 -24.28 26.21 -11.00
C GLN A 98 -24.96 27.55 -11.24
N ASP A 99 -26.30 27.58 -11.33
CA ASP A 99 -27.10 28.82 -11.50
C ASP A 99 -26.95 29.70 -10.28
N TRP A 100 -27.07 29.19 -9.07
CA TRP A 100 -26.92 29.93 -7.82
C TRP A 100 -25.52 30.58 -7.71
N LEU A 101 -24.44 29.82 -7.99
CA LEU A 101 -23.08 30.35 -7.98
C LEU A 101 -22.87 31.40 -9.08
N ALA A 102 -23.39 31.17 -10.28
CA ALA A 102 -23.27 32.09 -11.39
C ALA A 102 -24.04 33.42 -11.17
N ALA A 103 -25.14 33.36 -10.39
CA ALA A 103 -25.92 34.54 -10.00
C ALA A 103 -25.34 35.32 -8.81
N GLY A 104 -24.18 34.89 -8.25
CA GLY A 104 -23.50 35.56 -7.14
C GLY A 104 -24.03 35.14 -5.77
N GLU A 105 -24.55 33.91 -5.65
CA GLU A 105 -24.97 33.29 -4.38
C GLU A 105 -26.08 34.03 -3.68
N ASP A 106 -27.24 34.22 -4.34
CA ASP A 106 -28.38 34.87 -3.78
C ASP A 106 -28.63 34.43 -2.30
N ALA A 107 -28.52 35.40 -1.40
CA ALA A 107 -28.61 35.16 0.04
C ALA A 107 -29.96 34.58 0.45
N SER A 108 -31.04 34.89 -0.28
CA SER A 108 -32.39 34.39 0.00
C SER A 108 -32.53 32.88 -0.22
N ARG A 109 -31.66 32.30 -1.02
CA ARG A 109 -31.65 30.86 -1.32
C ARG A 109 -30.59 30.07 -0.52
N ARG A 110 -29.80 30.71 0.30
CA ARG A 110 -28.71 30.05 1.05
C ARG A 110 -29.18 28.87 1.89
N ASP A 111 -30.32 29.05 2.57
CA ASP A 111 -30.93 27.99 3.40
C ASP A 111 -31.44 26.81 2.54
N GLU A 112 -31.85 27.06 1.30
CA GLU A 112 -32.21 25.99 0.35
C GLU A 112 -30.99 25.11 0.03
N PHE A 113 -29.88 25.75 -0.30
CA PHE A 113 -28.64 25.00 -0.59
C PHE A 113 -28.02 24.34 0.65
N ALA A 114 -28.12 24.94 1.81
CA ALA A 114 -27.75 24.31 3.08
C ALA A 114 -28.54 23.00 3.31
N ARG A 115 -29.86 23.06 3.18
CA ARG A 115 -30.70 21.85 3.27
C ARG A 115 -30.41 20.82 2.22
N TYR A 116 -30.11 21.23 0.98
CA TYR A 116 -29.66 20.32 -0.09
C TYR A 116 -28.37 19.61 0.29
N LEU A 117 -27.36 20.33 0.75
CA LEU A 117 -26.07 19.77 1.18
C LEU A 117 -26.26 18.83 2.36
N GLU A 118 -27.07 19.17 3.34
CA GLU A 118 -27.38 18.28 4.47
C GLU A 118 -28.07 16.99 4.01
N GLY A 119 -29.01 17.10 3.08
CA GLY A 119 -29.63 15.92 2.46
C GLY A 119 -28.64 14.99 1.78
N VAL A 120 -27.71 15.54 1.02
CA VAL A 120 -26.63 14.76 0.40
C VAL A 120 -25.71 14.15 1.47
N ARG A 121 -25.31 14.92 2.48
CA ARG A 121 -24.49 14.44 3.59
C ARG A 121 -25.12 13.23 4.27
N ALA A 122 -26.38 13.33 4.62
CA ALA A 122 -27.11 12.26 5.30
C ALA A 122 -27.29 11.02 4.39
N GLN A 123 -27.65 11.22 3.12
CA GLN A 123 -27.83 10.14 2.15
C GLN A 123 -26.54 9.37 1.89
N GLN A 124 -25.41 10.07 1.85
CA GLN A 124 -24.11 9.49 1.55
C GLN A 124 -23.35 9.01 2.80
N ASN A 125 -23.92 9.17 3.99
CA ASN A 125 -23.25 8.92 5.27
C ASN A 125 -21.90 9.66 5.37
N ALA A 126 -21.84 10.87 4.78
CA ALA A 126 -20.64 11.68 4.79
C ALA A 126 -20.53 12.46 6.11
N MET A 127 -19.29 12.74 6.56
CA MET A 127 -19.01 13.61 7.70
C MET A 127 -19.38 15.05 7.39
N THR A 128 -19.03 15.51 6.18
CA THR A 128 -19.28 16.88 5.74
C THR A 128 -19.58 16.94 4.26
N THR A 129 -20.40 17.92 3.88
CA THR A 129 -20.62 18.35 2.48
C THR A 129 -20.44 19.84 2.42
N SER A 130 -19.94 20.32 1.29
CA SER A 130 -19.71 21.76 1.13
C SER A 130 -19.76 22.22 -0.33
N ILE A 131 -20.00 23.51 -0.49
CA ILE A 131 -19.77 24.27 -1.71
C ILE A 131 -18.94 25.50 -1.34
N VAL A 132 -17.85 25.73 -2.09
CA VAL A 132 -17.08 26.96 -1.98
C VAL A 132 -17.21 27.73 -3.29
N ALA A 133 -17.73 28.94 -3.21
CA ALA A 133 -17.84 29.81 -4.36
C ALA A 133 -16.49 30.48 -4.71
N LEU A 134 -16.12 30.50 -5.97
CA LEU A 134 -14.85 31.11 -6.40
C LEU A 134 -14.90 32.66 -6.33
N ALA A 135 -16.06 33.24 -6.61
CA ALA A 135 -16.21 34.70 -6.70
C ALA A 135 -16.13 35.38 -5.33
N SER A 136 -16.77 34.79 -4.32
CA SER A 136 -16.87 35.35 -2.98
C SER A 136 -15.91 34.75 -1.98
N GLY A 137 -15.45 33.52 -2.23
CA GLY A 137 -14.75 32.70 -1.24
C GLY A 137 -15.68 32.07 -0.19
N ASN A 138 -16.99 32.25 -0.30
CA ASN A 138 -17.96 31.74 0.68
C ASN A 138 -17.92 30.21 0.73
N TYR A 139 -17.73 29.67 1.94
CA TYR A 139 -17.74 28.24 2.24
C TYR A 139 -19.09 27.89 2.92
N THR A 140 -19.96 27.25 2.16
CA THR A 140 -21.32 26.86 2.60
C THR A 140 -21.36 25.34 2.83
N THR A 141 -21.95 24.94 3.95
CA THR A 141 -22.20 23.54 4.33
C THR A 141 -23.69 23.29 4.58
N GLY A 142 -24.04 22.09 5.06
CA GLY A 142 -25.38 21.80 5.56
C GLY A 142 -25.83 22.68 6.73
N GLU A 143 -24.91 23.28 7.46
CA GLU A 143 -25.16 24.21 8.56
C GLU A 143 -25.31 25.68 8.11
N GLY A 144 -25.15 25.93 6.80
CA GLY A 144 -25.17 27.26 6.21
C GLY A 144 -23.78 27.81 5.89
N LEU A 145 -23.64 29.13 5.85
CA LEU A 145 -22.38 29.81 5.60
C LEU A 145 -21.44 29.66 6.80
N MET A 146 -20.42 28.90 6.68
CA MET A 146 -19.43 28.63 7.74
C MET A 146 -18.38 29.74 7.85
N ARG A 147 -17.81 30.15 6.72
CA ARG A 147 -16.74 31.14 6.64
C ARG A 147 -16.51 31.61 5.21
N THR A 148 -15.69 32.63 5.06
CA THR A 148 -15.19 33.07 3.76
C THR A 148 -13.69 32.71 3.67
N LEU A 149 -13.29 32.05 2.59
CA LEU A 149 -11.90 31.67 2.35
C LEU A 149 -11.09 32.85 1.83
N ASP A 150 -9.93 33.05 2.40
CA ASP A 150 -8.94 34.04 1.95
C ASP A 150 -7.73 33.34 1.38
N ARG A 151 -7.28 33.74 0.18
CA ARG A 151 -6.15 33.16 -0.54
C ARG A 151 -4.82 33.34 0.22
N SER A 152 -4.70 34.35 1.05
CA SER A 152 -3.49 34.60 1.86
C SER A 152 -3.29 33.60 2.98
N GLN A 153 -4.36 32.92 3.41
CA GLN A 153 -4.34 31.98 4.52
C GLN A 153 -3.87 30.58 4.05
N ALA A 154 -2.84 30.04 4.69
CA ALA A 154 -2.28 28.74 4.35
C ALA A 154 -3.31 27.59 4.41
N GLU A 155 -4.24 27.68 5.33
CA GLU A 155 -5.29 26.69 5.53
C GLU A 155 -6.34 26.60 4.40
N ASN A 156 -6.42 27.66 3.58
CA ASN A 156 -7.35 27.72 2.45
C ASN A 156 -6.70 27.33 1.12
N GLN A 157 -5.41 27.04 1.11
CA GLN A 157 -4.64 26.76 -0.12
C GLN A 157 -5.12 25.50 -0.87
N TRP A 158 -5.76 24.53 -0.20
CA TRP A 158 -6.35 23.37 -0.85
C TRP A 158 -7.36 23.75 -1.94
N PHE A 159 -8.20 24.76 -1.66
CA PHE A 159 -9.21 25.27 -2.60
C PHE A 159 -8.53 25.93 -3.80
N TYR A 160 -7.61 26.84 -3.57
CA TYR A 160 -6.93 27.60 -4.64
C TYR A 160 -6.02 26.70 -5.47
N ARG A 161 -5.33 25.74 -4.88
CA ARG A 161 -4.56 24.73 -5.63
C ARG A 161 -5.43 23.95 -6.62
N LEU A 162 -6.63 23.53 -6.21
CA LEU A 162 -7.54 22.84 -7.11
C LEU A 162 -8.06 23.77 -8.23
N VAL A 163 -8.48 24.99 -7.89
CA VAL A 163 -9.00 25.97 -8.86
C VAL A 163 -7.92 26.34 -9.89
N ASP A 164 -6.67 26.53 -9.47
CA ASP A 164 -5.55 26.93 -10.33
C ASP A 164 -4.93 25.75 -11.09
N SER A 165 -5.30 24.50 -10.79
CA SER A 165 -4.79 23.32 -11.47
C SER A 165 -5.59 22.97 -12.74
N ASP A 166 -5.06 22.05 -13.55
CA ASP A 166 -5.78 21.47 -14.68
C ASP A 166 -6.72 20.30 -14.28
N ARG A 167 -6.72 19.94 -12.99
CA ARG A 167 -7.50 18.81 -12.49
C ARG A 167 -8.93 19.24 -12.19
N ASP A 168 -9.90 18.40 -12.56
CA ASP A 168 -11.30 18.62 -12.21
C ASP A 168 -11.63 18.15 -10.79
N ARG A 169 -10.86 17.20 -10.27
CA ARG A 169 -11.07 16.59 -8.97
C ARG A 169 -9.74 16.26 -8.28
N VAL A 170 -9.76 16.36 -6.96
CA VAL A 170 -8.67 15.93 -6.08
C VAL A 170 -9.24 15.16 -4.92
N LEU A 171 -8.58 14.06 -4.57
CA LEU A 171 -8.81 13.30 -3.33
C LEU A 171 -7.63 13.58 -2.40
N GLU A 172 -7.92 14.06 -1.20
CA GLU A 172 -6.91 14.38 -0.18
C GLU A 172 -7.29 13.74 1.14
N ILE A 173 -6.30 13.21 1.85
CA ILE A 173 -6.48 12.74 3.23
C ILE A 173 -5.88 13.79 4.14
N ASP A 174 -6.70 14.32 5.05
CA ASP A 174 -6.28 15.31 6.03
C ASP A 174 -7.04 15.08 7.35
N ILE A 175 -6.59 15.76 8.39
CA ILE A 175 -7.31 15.79 9.65
C ILE A 175 -8.41 16.86 9.58
N ASP A 176 -9.67 16.44 9.65
CA ASP A 176 -10.78 17.41 9.70
C ASP A 176 -10.64 18.33 10.92
N LYS A 177 -10.72 19.63 10.69
CA LYS A 177 -10.43 20.64 11.72
C LYS A 177 -11.50 20.71 12.81
N THR A 178 -12.71 20.31 12.47
CA THR A 178 -13.87 20.36 13.39
C THR A 178 -13.92 19.10 14.24
N THR A 179 -13.84 17.94 13.62
CA THR A 179 -14.00 16.63 14.28
C THR A 179 -12.67 16.04 14.77
N ARG A 180 -11.53 16.53 14.26
CA ARG A 180 -10.18 16.01 14.53
C ARG A 180 -9.97 14.55 14.08
N LEU A 181 -10.78 14.07 13.18
CA LEU A 181 -10.70 12.71 12.63
C LEU A 181 -9.97 12.69 11.29
N PRO A 182 -9.23 11.61 10.98
CA PRO A 182 -8.66 11.39 9.65
C PRO A 182 -9.79 11.27 8.63
N THR A 183 -9.80 12.17 7.67
CA THR A 183 -10.90 12.35 6.73
C THR A 183 -10.39 12.29 5.29
N LEU A 184 -11.06 11.51 4.45
CA LEU A 184 -10.91 11.58 3.02
C LEU A 184 -11.80 12.68 2.47
N PHE A 185 -11.19 13.72 1.92
CA PHE A 185 -11.86 14.79 1.21
C PHE A 185 -11.86 14.53 -0.29
N ILE A 186 -13.03 14.62 -0.91
CA ILE A 186 -13.23 14.55 -2.34
C ILE A 186 -13.67 15.94 -2.79
N ASN A 187 -12.78 16.68 -3.42
CA ASN A 187 -13.04 18.03 -3.89
C ASN A 187 -13.15 18.04 -5.41
N GLN A 188 -14.20 18.67 -5.95
CA GLN A 188 -14.45 18.72 -7.39
C GLN A 188 -14.84 20.13 -7.84
N ARG A 189 -14.26 20.59 -8.95
CA ARG A 189 -14.60 21.89 -9.54
C ARG A 189 -16.05 21.89 -10.05
N ILE A 190 -16.80 22.92 -9.69
CA ILE A 190 -18.12 23.22 -10.24
C ILE A 190 -17.89 24.10 -11.46
N LYS A 191 -18.30 23.63 -12.65
CA LYS A 191 -18.06 24.32 -13.92
C LYS A 191 -19.36 24.58 -14.67
N ARG A 192 -19.42 25.72 -15.37
CA ARG A 192 -20.48 26.04 -16.33
C ARG A 192 -19.87 26.66 -17.57
N GLY A 193 -20.15 26.09 -18.75
CA GLY A 193 -19.58 26.56 -20.00
C GLY A 193 -18.06 26.63 -20.02
N GLY A 194 -17.37 25.68 -19.33
CA GLY A 194 -15.91 25.63 -19.21
C GLY A 194 -15.31 26.55 -18.13
N LYS A 195 -16.08 27.48 -17.57
CA LYS A 195 -15.63 28.38 -16.51
C LYS A 195 -15.86 27.75 -15.13
N THR A 196 -14.84 27.76 -14.28
CA THR A 196 -14.96 27.35 -12.88
C THR A 196 -15.75 28.39 -12.07
N LEU A 197 -16.79 27.95 -11.37
CA LEU A 197 -17.63 28.77 -10.50
C LEU A 197 -17.30 28.55 -9.03
N GLY A 198 -16.78 27.38 -8.67
CA GLY A 198 -16.47 27.01 -7.30
C GLY A 198 -15.98 25.57 -7.21
N VAL A 199 -16.01 25.04 -6.00
CA VAL A 199 -15.63 23.67 -5.67
C VAL A 199 -16.70 23.05 -4.76
N SER A 200 -17.17 21.85 -5.08
CA SER A 200 -17.93 21.01 -4.15
C SER A 200 -17.01 20.09 -3.38
N GLY A 201 -17.33 19.80 -2.12
CA GLY A 201 -16.56 18.92 -1.25
C GLY A 201 -17.44 17.92 -0.51
N LEU A 202 -16.97 16.68 -0.45
CA LEU A 202 -17.47 15.63 0.43
C LEU A 202 -16.33 15.13 1.31
N GLY A 203 -16.58 14.96 2.61
CA GLY A 203 -15.61 14.39 3.55
C GLY A 203 -16.16 13.14 4.20
N TYR A 204 -15.33 12.09 4.24
CA TYR A 204 -15.63 10.79 4.84
C TYR A 204 -14.61 10.44 5.92
N ASN A 205 -15.07 9.99 7.07
CA ASN A 205 -14.17 9.44 8.08
C ASN A 205 -13.55 8.13 7.56
N LEU A 206 -12.22 8.08 7.54
CA LEU A 206 -11.51 6.89 7.06
C LEU A 206 -11.75 5.64 7.92
N ALA A 207 -12.16 5.79 9.18
CA ALA A 207 -12.45 4.66 10.04
C ALA A 207 -13.81 3.98 9.70
N ASP A 208 -14.69 4.68 8.95
CA ASP A 208 -16.02 4.21 8.62
C ASP A 208 -16.11 3.70 7.16
N MET A 209 -15.01 3.74 6.43
CA MET A 209 -14.89 3.29 5.03
C MET A 209 -14.32 1.87 4.95
#